data_74c7978a8d0a041e93830a9a040fb3a3
#
_entry.id   74c7978a8d0a041e93830a9a040fb3a3
#
_cell.length_a   1.000
_cell.length_b   1.000
_cell.length_c   1.000
_cell.angle_alpha   90.00
_cell.angle_beta   90.00
_cell.angle_gamma   90.00
#
_symmetry.space_group_name_H-M   'P 1'
#
loop_
_entity.id
_entity.type
_entity.pdbx_description
1 polymer ?
#
loop_
_entity_poly.entity_id
_entity_poly.type
_entity_poly.pdbx_seq_one_letter_code
_entity_poly.pdbx_strand_id
1 'polypeptide(L)'
;MARKLVIVESPSKAKTIEKILGRNYEVVASYGHVIDLPKTKMGIDVENNFEPQYKVIKGKGEVLKKLKEKAKSANAVYLASDQDREGEAIAWHISNYIKQPDKVKRIEFNEITKTAVNNAIKNPRDINDNLVNAQQARRLLDRIVGYKISPLLWKIINRNASAGRVQSVALKLICDLEDEINAFVPQKYWEVSALIEKDINLNLVKIADEKVDKIFDEKVVKKLKKDLKNESLTLEKIEVKKKSQRPPLVFKTSTLQQLASSYLGYGASKTMRIAQQLYEGLAINGENKGLITYMRTDSTRISVDALNMAKDYITKNYGEKYVGRYVVKNSKSNVQDAHEGIRPSDINLVPDDIKVYLTNEQYRLYKLIWDRFLVSQFAAMQYEQMQINAVNGDYNFRGTINKVIFDGYYKIFKDEDEIKTGDFPELKEGNVHPIDKLNVEEGITKPPTRFSEATLVKKLESEGIGRPSTYASIVETLKSREYVELIEKRFYPTYLGYEVKDELVKNFKDIINVKFTANMEKELDKVEEGTVEWVQLLRTFYDSLEKDIDKFEKEIDKIKNRRIVSDVLDSEGNPMVLKTGLYGKYLISETNEKEKISLKGIAISPEAVSYTHLTLPT
;
A
#
# COMPACT_ATOMS: atom_id res chain seq x y z
N MET A 1 43.71 -2.76 22.15
CA MET A 1 43.43 -3.39 20.84
C MET A 1 42.46 -2.50 20.06
N ALA A 2 42.69 -2.28 18.77
CA ALA A 2 41.76 -1.51 17.94
C ALA A 2 40.42 -2.25 17.84
N ARG A 3 39.31 -1.54 18.06
CA ARG A 3 37.98 -2.10 18.02
C ARG A 3 37.52 -2.32 16.56
N LYS A 4 36.55 -3.20 16.35
CA LYS A 4 35.85 -3.30 15.08
C LYS A 4 34.77 -2.22 15.04
N LEU A 5 34.59 -1.55 13.90
CA LEU A 5 33.59 -0.49 13.72
C LEU A 5 32.35 -1.06 13.06
N VAL A 6 31.17 -0.76 13.60
CA VAL A 6 29.88 -1.05 12.98
C VAL A 6 29.16 0.25 12.69
N ILE A 7 28.76 0.47 11.45
CA ILE A 7 28.05 1.68 11.01
C ILE A 7 26.61 1.31 10.68
N VAL A 8 25.67 1.96 11.35
CA VAL A 8 24.22 1.79 11.19
C VAL A 8 23.56 3.09 10.76
N GLU A 9 22.27 3.06 10.41
CA GLU A 9 21.55 4.24 9.92
C GLU A 9 21.08 5.17 11.04
N SER A 10 20.66 4.62 12.18
CA SER A 10 20.03 5.40 13.25
C SER A 10 20.71 5.25 14.60
N PRO A 11 20.63 6.27 15.48
CA PRO A 11 21.13 6.18 16.85
C PRO A 11 20.41 5.12 17.70
N SER A 12 19.15 4.88 17.45
CA SER A 12 18.37 3.84 18.14
C SER A 12 18.94 2.45 17.85
N LYS A 13 19.14 2.15 16.56
CA LYS A 13 19.80 0.93 16.08
C LYS A 13 21.20 0.76 16.67
N ALA A 14 21.98 1.87 16.73
CA ALA A 14 23.31 1.84 17.31
C ALA A 14 23.30 1.39 18.77
N LYS A 15 22.43 1.97 19.60
CA LYS A 15 22.30 1.62 21.02
C LYS A 15 21.93 0.15 21.23
N THR A 16 21.03 -0.39 20.40
CA THR A 16 20.59 -1.78 20.51
C THR A 16 21.71 -2.74 20.11
N ILE A 17 22.38 -2.48 18.99
CA ILE A 17 23.45 -3.36 18.47
C ILE A 17 24.70 -3.28 19.34
N GLU A 18 25.06 -2.12 19.86
CA GLU A 18 26.23 -1.95 20.74
C GLU A 18 26.12 -2.81 22.01
N LYS A 19 24.93 -2.87 22.62
CA LYS A 19 24.68 -3.73 23.79
C LYS A 19 24.80 -5.23 23.44
N ILE A 20 24.39 -5.62 22.24
CA ILE A 20 24.48 -7.02 21.76
C ILE A 20 25.94 -7.42 21.52
N LEU A 21 26.73 -6.56 20.86
CA LEU A 21 28.09 -6.87 20.41
C LEU A 21 29.16 -6.68 21.50
N GLY A 22 28.88 -5.82 22.50
CA GLY A 22 29.79 -5.59 23.62
C GLY A 22 31.08 -4.81 23.29
N ARG A 23 32.06 -4.82 24.21
CA ARG A 23 33.19 -3.91 24.23
C ARG A 23 34.18 -4.01 23.07
N ASN A 24 34.19 -5.08 22.32
CA ASN A 24 35.09 -5.30 21.18
C ASN A 24 34.65 -4.55 19.92
N TYR A 25 33.45 -3.97 19.92
CA TYR A 25 32.87 -3.25 18.82
C TYR A 25 32.58 -1.81 19.24
N GLU A 26 32.72 -0.91 18.28
CA GLU A 26 32.23 0.46 18.38
C GLU A 26 31.11 0.63 17.37
N VAL A 27 29.92 1.01 17.81
CA VAL A 27 28.75 1.17 16.93
C VAL A 27 28.43 2.64 16.78
N VAL A 28 28.32 3.12 15.54
CA VAL A 28 28.04 4.53 15.22
C VAL A 28 26.93 4.65 14.19
N ALA A 29 26.22 5.77 14.23
CA ALA A 29 25.14 6.05 13.28
C ALA A 29 25.58 7.02 12.17
N SER A 30 25.10 6.79 10.94
CA SER A 30 25.21 7.72 9.80
C SER A 30 24.09 8.77 9.78
N TYR A 31 23.02 8.53 10.54
CA TYR A 31 21.80 9.35 10.54
C TYR A 31 21.11 9.35 9.15
N GLY A 32 21.00 8.19 8.51
CA GLY A 32 20.42 7.99 7.20
C GLY A 32 21.40 8.29 6.05
N HIS A 33 20.87 8.74 4.91
CA HIS A 33 21.69 9.13 3.76
C HIS A 33 22.66 10.27 4.09
N VAL A 34 23.88 10.12 3.63
CA VAL A 34 24.99 11.09 3.84
C VAL A 34 25.42 11.76 2.52
N ILE A 35 25.15 11.12 1.39
CA ILE A 35 25.47 11.56 0.04
C ILE A 35 24.21 11.40 -0.82
N ASP A 36 23.93 12.37 -1.67
CA ASP A 36 22.78 12.36 -2.62
C ASP A 36 23.07 13.30 -3.80
N LEU A 37 22.17 13.29 -4.78
CA LEU A 37 22.17 14.25 -5.88
C LEU A 37 21.93 15.70 -5.39
N PRO A 38 22.46 16.72 -6.07
CA PRO A 38 22.26 18.11 -5.69
C PRO A 38 20.77 18.49 -5.72
N LYS A 39 20.31 19.32 -4.74
CA LYS A 39 18.90 19.73 -4.66
C LYS A 39 18.49 20.78 -5.70
N THR A 40 19.44 21.57 -6.24
CA THR A 40 19.15 22.74 -7.08
C THR A 40 19.26 22.49 -8.56
N LYS A 41 19.74 21.33 -8.97
CA LYS A 41 19.90 20.93 -10.38
C LYS A 41 19.71 19.43 -10.54
N MET A 42 19.49 18.98 -11.76
CA MET A 42 19.28 17.56 -12.07
C MET A 42 20.42 16.69 -11.54
N GLY A 43 21.67 17.11 -11.77
CA GLY A 43 22.86 16.44 -11.24
C GLY A 43 23.12 15.06 -11.88
N ILE A 44 22.76 14.91 -13.14
CA ILE A 44 22.93 13.70 -13.95
C ILE A 44 23.59 14.12 -15.26
N ASP A 45 24.69 13.47 -15.61
CA ASP A 45 25.35 13.63 -16.91
C ASP A 45 24.80 12.60 -17.90
N VAL A 46 23.81 13.03 -18.68
CA VAL A 46 23.08 12.17 -19.62
C VAL A 46 23.98 11.67 -20.74
N GLU A 47 24.91 12.50 -21.21
CA GLU A 47 25.82 12.15 -22.31
C GLU A 47 26.88 11.16 -21.86
N ASN A 48 27.27 11.21 -20.58
CA ASN A 48 28.22 10.28 -19.99
C ASN A 48 27.49 9.19 -19.20
N ASN A 49 26.69 8.35 -19.89
CA ASN A 49 26.02 7.16 -19.35
C ASN A 49 25.21 7.43 -18.07
N PHE A 50 24.57 8.58 -17.97
CA PHE A 50 23.79 9.00 -16.81
C PHE A 50 24.59 9.09 -15.51
N GLU A 51 25.88 9.42 -15.58
CA GLU A 51 26.75 9.51 -14.41
C GLU A 51 26.18 10.49 -13.37
N PRO A 52 25.93 10.04 -12.13
CA PRO A 52 25.35 10.88 -11.08
C PRO A 52 26.41 11.77 -10.43
N GLN A 53 26.11 13.07 -10.36
CA GLN A 53 26.97 14.06 -9.71
C GLN A 53 26.68 14.10 -8.20
N TYR A 54 27.03 13.06 -7.48
CA TYR A 54 26.80 12.95 -6.05
C TYR A 54 27.52 14.02 -5.23
N LYS A 55 26.84 14.52 -4.17
CA LYS A 55 27.38 15.50 -3.21
C LYS A 55 27.05 15.10 -1.79
N VAL A 56 27.93 15.46 -0.87
CA VAL A 56 27.63 15.35 0.56
C VAL A 56 26.43 16.22 0.90
N ILE A 57 25.46 15.64 1.58
CA ILE A 57 24.24 16.34 2.02
C ILE A 57 24.65 17.43 3.02
N LYS A 58 24.07 18.63 2.89
CA LYS A 58 24.32 19.75 3.80
C LYS A 58 24.10 19.32 5.27
N GLY A 59 25.09 19.54 6.12
CA GLY A 59 25.10 19.12 7.53
C GLY A 59 25.62 17.71 7.80
N LYS A 60 25.93 16.89 6.76
CA LYS A 60 26.46 15.53 6.92
C LYS A 60 27.99 15.42 6.81
N GLY A 61 28.69 16.52 6.51
CA GLY A 61 30.13 16.51 6.35
C GLY A 61 30.89 16.07 7.61
N GLU A 62 30.51 16.58 8.79
CA GLU A 62 31.11 16.20 10.07
C GLU A 62 30.85 14.73 10.43
N VAL A 63 29.66 14.21 10.10
CA VAL A 63 29.33 12.79 10.30
C VAL A 63 30.27 11.92 9.48
N LEU A 64 30.40 12.20 8.17
CA LEU A 64 31.28 11.46 7.27
C LEU A 64 32.75 11.54 7.69
N LYS A 65 33.22 12.73 8.10
CA LYS A 65 34.59 12.93 8.63
C LYS A 65 34.83 12.05 9.84
N LYS A 66 33.92 12.06 10.81
CA LYS A 66 33.99 11.22 12.02
C LYS A 66 33.98 9.72 11.68
N LEU A 67 33.12 9.29 10.75
CA LEU A 67 33.07 7.89 10.27
C LEU A 67 34.42 7.48 9.66
N LYS A 68 35.00 8.33 8.80
CA LYS A 68 36.31 8.08 8.17
C LYS A 68 37.45 7.99 9.17
N GLU A 69 37.49 8.87 10.17
CA GLU A 69 38.50 8.86 11.24
C GLU A 69 38.44 7.57 12.07
N LYS A 70 37.21 7.17 12.46
CA LYS A 70 37.00 5.91 13.19
C LYS A 70 37.34 4.67 12.35
N ALA A 71 37.03 4.68 11.07
CA ALA A 71 37.37 3.59 10.14
C ALA A 71 38.89 3.42 9.98
N LYS A 72 39.67 4.51 9.99
CA LYS A 72 41.16 4.46 9.96
C LYS A 72 41.73 3.69 11.12
N SER A 73 41.21 3.90 12.32
CA SER A 73 41.69 3.25 13.56
C SER A 73 41.11 1.86 13.79
N ALA A 74 40.05 1.47 13.07
CA ALA A 74 39.40 0.18 13.21
C ALA A 74 40.16 -0.95 12.48
N ASN A 75 40.08 -2.17 13.03
CA ASN A 75 40.63 -3.37 12.39
C ASN A 75 39.74 -3.87 11.25
N ALA A 76 38.42 -3.69 11.38
CA ALA A 76 37.42 -4.01 10.36
C ALA A 76 36.24 -3.03 10.48
N VAL A 77 35.55 -2.78 9.38
CA VAL A 77 34.38 -1.90 9.30
C VAL A 77 33.21 -2.71 8.74
N TYR A 78 32.13 -2.80 9.51
CA TYR A 78 30.91 -3.45 9.12
C TYR A 78 29.83 -2.40 8.83
N LEU A 79 29.25 -2.44 7.63
CA LEU A 79 28.15 -1.58 7.24
C LEU A 79 26.85 -2.35 7.49
N ALA A 80 26.08 -1.92 8.48
CA ALA A 80 24.89 -2.59 9.00
C ALA A 80 23.61 -1.75 8.77
N SER A 81 23.53 -1.11 7.59
CA SER A 81 22.30 -0.47 7.13
C SER A 81 21.19 -1.49 6.87
N ASP A 82 19.95 -1.01 6.67
CA ASP A 82 18.81 -1.88 6.40
C ASP A 82 19.05 -2.79 5.17
N GLN A 83 18.36 -3.90 5.11
CA GLN A 83 18.56 -4.92 4.08
C GLN A 83 17.80 -4.66 2.78
N ASP A 84 17.44 -3.41 2.50
CA ASP A 84 16.83 -2.99 1.26
C ASP A 84 17.81 -2.24 0.34
N ARG A 85 17.36 -1.90 -0.88
CA ARG A 85 18.16 -1.15 -1.87
C ARG A 85 18.66 0.19 -1.32
N GLU A 86 17.87 0.85 -0.47
CA GLU A 86 18.26 2.13 0.15
C GLU A 86 19.41 1.94 1.12
N GLY A 87 19.35 0.91 1.97
CA GLY A 87 20.42 0.57 2.89
C GLY A 87 21.71 0.15 2.17
N GLU A 88 21.60 -0.56 1.05
CA GLU A 88 22.75 -0.94 0.22
C GLU A 88 23.42 0.29 -0.40
N ALA A 89 22.63 1.25 -0.91
CA ALA A 89 23.17 2.51 -1.44
C ALA A 89 23.83 3.37 -0.36
N ILE A 90 23.28 3.42 0.88
CA ILE A 90 23.89 4.09 2.01
C ILE A 90 25.26 3.45 2.32
N ALA A 91 25.31 2.12 2.37
CA ALA A 91 26.54 1.37 2.61
C ALA A 91 27.58 1.67 1.53
N TRP A 92 27.21 1.65 0.25
CA TRP A 92 28.07 1.95 -0.88
C TRP A 92 28.64 3.37 -0.82
N HIS A 93 27.80 4.38 -0.54
CA HIS A 93 28.27 5.77 -0.41
C HIS A 93 29.25 5.95 0.74
N ILE A 94 29.00 5.31 1.89
CA ILE A 94 29.89 5.36 3.05
C ILE A 94 31.22 4.67 2.70
N SER A 95 31.20 3.49 2.09
CA SER A 95 32.40 2.74 1.67
C SER A 95 33.28 3.57 0.75
N ASN A 96 32.70 4.17 -0.30
CA ASN A 96 33.41 5.02 -1.25
C ASN A 96 34.01 6.27 -0.59
N TYR A 97 33.35 6.83 0.43
CA TYR A 97 33.89 7.97 1.16
C TYR A 97 35.04 7.57 2.11
N ILE A 98 34.95 6.42 2.77
CA ILE A 98 35.99 5.88 3.68
C ILE A 98 37.27 5.54 2.89
N LYS A 99 37.14 4.99 1.69
CA LYS A 99 38.25 4.59 0.80
C LYS A 99 39.20 3.56 1.42
N GLN A 100 38.65 2.53 2.07
CA GLN A 100 39.36 1.39 2.65
C GLN A 100 38.65 0.07 2.31
N PRO A 101 38.57 -0.34 1.04
CA PRO A 101 37.75 -1.46 0.60
C PRO A 101 38.11 -2.77 1.31
N ASP A 102 39.39 -3.02 1.58
CA ASP A 102 39.87 -4.27 2.20
C ASP A 102 39.35 -4.48 3.62
N LYS A 103 38.95 -3.40 4.32
CA LYS A 103 38.41 -3.44 5.69
C LYS A 103 36.91 -3.40 5.76
N VAL A 104 36.23 -2.98 4.70
CA VAL A 104 34.78 -2.74 4.69
C VAL A 104 34.05 -3.99 4.24
N LYS A 105 33.08 -4.42 5.04
CA LYS A 105 32.17 -5.51 4.72
C LYS A 105 30.72 -5.10 5.05
N ARG A 106 29.77 -5.70 4.37
CA ARG A 106 28.35 -5.56 4.58
C ARG A 106 27.84 -6.65 5.52
N ILE A 107 26.99 -6.32 6.47
CA ILE A 107 26.24 -7.28 7.29
C ILE A 107 24.75 -6.95 7.27
N GLU A 108 23.91 -7.97 7.27
CA GLU A 108 22.45 -7.87 7.16
C GLU A 108 21.77 -8.77 8.18
N PHE A 109 20.66 -8.33 8.68
CA PHE A 109 19.80 -9.10 9.59
C PHE A 109 18.34 -8.65 9.48
N ASN A 110 17.44 -9.63 9.46
CA ASN A 110 15.99 -9.40 9.36
C ASN A 110 15.38 -8.86 10.65
N GLU A 111 16.05 -9.07 11.79
CA GLU A 111 15.61 -8.67 13.12
C GLU A 111 16.81 -8.27 13.98
N ILE A 112 16.61 -7.38 14.93
CA ILE A 112 17.69 -6.95 15.83
C ILE A 112 17.63 -7.77 17.11
N THR A 113 18.02 -9.05 16.99
CA THR A 113 18.19 -10.00 18.09
C THR A 113 19.66 -10.37 18.27
N LYS A 114 20.02 -10.88 19.46
CA LYS A 114 21.40 -11.32 19.75
C LYS A 114 21.85 -12.41 18.76
N THR A 115 20.99 -13.34 18.41
CA THR A 115 21.30 -14.42 17.47
C THR A 115 21.50 -13.89 16.06
N ALA A 116 20.58 -13.08 15.54
CA ALA A 116 20.65 -12.55 14.19
C ALA A 116 21.87 -11.64 13.97
N VAL A 117 22.13 -10.71 14.89
CA VAL A 117 23.29 -9.79 14.82
C VAL A 117 24.62 -10.56 14.90
N ASN A 118 24.75 -11.52 15.81
CA ASN A 118 25.98 -12.32 15.90
C ASN A 118 26.21 -13.21 14.67
N ASN A 119 25.15 -13.76 14.10
CA ASN A 119 25.23 -14.54 12.85
C ASN A 119 25.65 -13.65 11.67
N ALA A 120 25.11 -12.44 11.56
CA ALA A 120 25.50 -11.48 10.52
C ALA A 120 26.99 -11.09 10.62
N ILE A 121 27.49 -10.85 11.84
CA ILE A 121 28.92 -10.55 12.07
C ILE A 121 29.85 -11.72 11.67
N LYS A 122 29.37 -12.97 11.82
CA LYS A 122 30.14 -14.15 11.42
C LYS A 122 30.13 -14.42 9.92
N ASN A 123 29.12 -13.91 9.22
CA ASN A 123 28.89 -14.13 7.80
C ASN A 123 28.79 -12.79 7.05
N PRO A 124 29.84 -11.96 7.05
CA PRO A 124 29.83 -10.71 6.32
C PRO A 124 29.96 -10.97 4.82
N ARG A 125 29.39 -10.09 4.00
CA ARG A 125 29.51 -10.11 2.54
C ARG A 125 30.10 -8.83 1.98
N ASP A 126 30.37 -8.80 0.70
CA ASP A 126 30.68 -7.57 -0.02
C ASP A 126 29.38 -6.77 -0.31
N ILE A 127 29.54 -5.51 -0.70
CA ILE A 127 28.43 -4.69 -1.17
C ILE A 127 27.91 -5.30 -2.48
N ASN A 128 26.61 -5.36 -2.62
CA ASN A 128 25.96 -5.88 -3.83
C ASN A 128 25.74 -4.75 -4.84
N ASP A 129 26.56 -4.71 -5.88
CA ASP A 129 26.50 -3.67 -6.92
C ASP A 129 25.15 -3.67 -7.66
N ASN A 130 24.50 -4.82 -7.83
CA ASN A 130 23.19 -4.88 -8.49
C ASN A 130 22.11 -4.16 -7.67
N LEU A 131 22.11 -4.32 -6.34
CA LEU A 131 21.21 -3.58 -5.45
C LEU A 131 21.49 -2.07 -5.50
N VAL A 132 22.77 -1.68 -5.51
CA VAL A 132 23.20 -0.28 -5.68
C VAL A 132 22.71 0.27 -7.01
N ASN A 133 22.94 -0.45 -8.10
CA ASN A 133 22.53 -0.07 -9.45
C ASN A 133 21.00 0.07 -9.57
N ALA A 134 20.23 -0.83 -8.95
CA ALA A 134 18.78 -0.77 -8.95
C ALA A 134 18.26 0.47 -8.18
N GLN A 135 18.85 0.78 -7.03
CA GLN A 135 18.52 2.01 -6.28
C GLN A 135 18.92 3.25 -7.07
N GLN A 136 20.12 3.27 -7.64
CA GLN A 136 20.63 4.37 -8.46
C GLN A 136 19.73 4.60 -9.68
N ALA A 137 19.41 3.56 -10.44
CA ALA A 137 18.53 3.64 -11.60
C ALA A 137 17.17 4.24 -11.22
N ARG A 138 16.54 3.76 -10.14
CA ARG A 138 15.30 4.30 -9.63
C ARG A 138 15.44 5.79 -9.27
N ARG A 139 16.48 6.13 -8.51
CA ARG A 139 16.73 7.50 -8.06
C ARG A 139 16.91 8.47 -9.22
N LEU A 140 17.70 8.06 -10.24
CA LEU A 140 17.95 8.86 -11.44
C LEU A 140 16.68 9.01 -12.28
N LEU A 141 15.93 7.93 -12.46
CA LEU A 141 14.68 7.92 -13.23
C LEU A 141 13.64 8.88 -12.61
N ASP A 142 13.40 8.79 -11.32
CA ASP A 142 12.46 9.67 -10.62
C ASP A 142 12.97 11.13 -10.63
N ARG A 143 14.29 11.35 -10.58
CA ARG A 143 14.92 12.67 -10.72
C ARG A 143 14.72 13.26 -12.11
N ILE A 144 14.94 12.48 -13.16
CA ILE A 144 14.74 12.91 -14.56
C ILE A 144 13.30 13.36 -14.76
N VAL A 145 12.33 12.54 -14.39
CA VAL A 145 10.89 12.87 -14.51
C VAL A 145 10.58 14.17 -13.77
N GLY A 146 10.99 14.26 -12.50
CA GLY A 146 10.71 15.44 -11.68
C GLY A 146 11.32 16.74 -12.23
N TYR A 147 12.57 16.70 -12.66
CA TYR A 147 13.30 17.90 -13.13
C TYR A 147 13.00 18.29 -14.56
N LYS A 148 12.58 17.36 -15.41
CA LYS A 148 12.22 17.65 -16.80
C LYS A 148 10.76 18.08 -16.94
N ILE A 149 9.83 17.40 -16.28
CA ILE A 149 8.38 17.67 -16.44
C ILE A 149 7.88 18.78 -15.51
N SER A 150 8.30 18.80 -14.22
CA SER A 150 7.73 19.77 -13.28
C SER A 150 7.90 21.23 -13.70
N PRO A 151 9.06 21.70 -14.25
CA PRO A 151 9.21 23.05 -14.75
C PRO A 151 8.24 23.41 -15.88
N LEU A 152 7.82 22.44 -16.69
CA LEU A 152 6.84 22.64 -17.75
C LEU A 152 5.44 22.87 -17.15
N LEU A 153 5.07 22.09 -16.14
CA LEU A 153 3.82 22.29 -15.40
C LEU A 153 3.79 23.67 -14.71
N TRP A 154 4.93 24.17 -14.22
CA TRP A 154 4.98 25.50 -13.62
C TRP A 154 4.65 26.63 -14.60
N LYS A 155 4.91 26.42 -15.87
CA LYS A 155 4.62 27.41 -16.93
C LYS A 155 3.12 27.55 -17.21
N ILE A 156 2.31 26.50 -16.89
CA ILE A 156 0.88 26.44 -17.28
C ILE A 156 -0.08 26.27 -16.09
N ILE A 157 0.39 25.75 -14.96
CA ILE A 157 -0.43 25.52 -13.76
C ILE A 157 0.02 26.45 -12.63
N ASN A 158 1.03 26.04 -11.86
CA ASN A 158 1.63 26.83 -10.79
C ASN A 158 2.94 26.19 -10.29
N ARG A 159 3.69 26.91 -9.43
CA ARG A 159 4.98 26.42 -8.89
C ARG A 159 4.88 25.24 -7.91
N ASN A 160 3.70 24.91 -7.41
CA ASN A 160 3.50 23.75 -6.54
C ASN A 160 3.25 22.48 -7.35
N ALA A 161 2.90 22.59 -8.63
CA ALA A 161 2.71 21.46 -9.51
C ALA A 161 4.03 20.69 -9.69
N SER A 162 3.98 19.39 -9.55
CA SER A 162 5.14 18.51 -9.76
C SER A 162 4.71 17.20 -10.38
N ALA A 163 5.54 16.71 -11.28
CA ALA A 163 5.41 15.36 -11.82
C ALA A 163 6.30 14.38 -11.08
N GLY A 164 5.84 13.15 -10.96
CA GLY A 164 6.62 12.04 -10.50
C GLY A 164 6.00 10.75 -11.03
N ARG A 165 6.80 9.87 -11.56
CA ARG A 165 6.37 8.67 -12.28
C ARG A 165 5.26 7.90 -11.54
N VAL A 166 5.49 7.52 -10.29
CA VAL A 166 4.56 6.71 -9.52
C VAL A 166 3.43 7.55 -8.91
N GLN A 167 3.75 8.73 -8.36
CA GLN A 167 2.75 9.61 -7.74
C GLN A 167 1.70 10.11 -8.74
N SER A 168 2.09 10.40 -9.98
CA SER A 168 1.17 10.90 -11.01
C SER A 168 0.19 9.81 -11.46
N VAL A 169 0.63 8.55 -11.50
CA VAL A 169 -0.25 7.42 -11.79
C VAL A 169 -1.19 7.14 -10.60
N ALA A 170 -0.72 7.29 -9.37
CA ALA A 170 -1.59 7.18 -8.20
C ALA A 170 -2.67 8.28 -8.17
N LEU A 171 -2.31 9.52 -8.55
CA LEU A 171 -3.27 10.62 -8.74
C LEU A 171 -4.29 10.28 -9.82
N LYS A 172 -3.83 9.78 -10.97
CA LYS A 172 -4.70 9.35 -12.06
C LYS A 172 -5.73 8.32 -11.61
N LEU A 173 -5.32 7.31 -10.84
CA LEU A 173 -6.26 6.29 -10.31
C LEU A 173 -7.35 6.92 -9.43
N ILE A 174 -7.01 7.93 -8.62
CA ILE A 174 -7.99 8.61 -7.76
C ILE A 174 -8.96 9.44 -8.62
N CYS A 175 -8.45 10.20 -9.58
CA CYS A 175 -9.28 11.01 -10.48
C CYS A 175 -10.19 10.14 -11.36
N ASP A 176 -9.66 9.07 -11.95
CA ASP A 176 -10.44 8.15 -12.80
C ASP A 176 -11.61 7.54 -12.00
N LEU A 177 -11.37 7.15 -10.73
CA LEU A 177 -12.44 6.65 -9.85
C LEU A 177 -13.46 7.74 -9.53
N GLU A 178 -13.04 8.98 -9.33
CA GLU A 178 -13.96 10.10 -9.10
C GLU A 178 -14.81 10.38 -10.34
N ASP A 179 -14.23 10.30 -11.54
CA ASP A 179 -14.94 10.42 -12.81
C ASP A 179 -15.99 9.31 -12.95
N GLU A 180 -15.66 8.06 -12.57
CA GLU A 180 -16.60 6.93 -12.53
C GLU A 180 -17.74 7.16 -11.53
N ILE A 181 -17.44 7.68 -10.34
CA ILE A 181 -18.43 8.02 -9.31
C ILE A 181 -19.39 9.11 -9.81
N ASN A 182 -18.86 10.13 -10.46
CA ASN A 182 -19.65 11.26 -10.96
C ASN A 182 -20.53 10.87 -12.16
N ALA A 183 -20.07 9.95 -13.00
CA ALA A 183 -20.83 9.42 -14.14
C ALA A 183 -21.85 8.35 -13.72
N PHE A 184 -21.82 7.90 -12.47
CA PHE A 184 -22.67 6.82 -12.02
C PHE A 184 -24.15 7.22 -11.93
N VAL A 185 -25.00 6.45 -12.58
CA VAL A 185 -26.47 6.63 -12.50
C VAL A 185 -27.07 5.55 -11.59
N PRO A 186 -27.61 5.92 -10.44
CA PRO A 186 -28.27 4.96 -9.55
C PRO A 186 -29.48 4.29 -10.23
N GLN A 187 -29.59 2.98 -10.07
CA GLN A 187 -30.70 2.20 -10.59
C GLN A 187 -31.38 1.44 -9.45
N LYS A 188 -32.72 1.38 -9.49
CA LYS A 188 -33.47 0.53 -8.58
C LYS A 188 -33.26 -0.93 -8.94
N TYR A 189 -33.17 -1.78 -7.94
CA TYR A 189 -33.14 -3.22 -8.08
C TYR A 189 -33.88 -3.89 -6.94
N TRP A 190 -34.22 -5.16 -7.14
CA TRP A 190 -34.83 -6.00 -6.11
C TRP A 190 -34.04 -7.28 -5.95
N GLU A 191 -33.84 -7.67 -4.71
CA GLU A 191 -33.32 -8.96 -4.29
C GLU A 191 -34.46 -9.77 -3.72
N VAL A 192 -34.54 -11.06 -4.10
CA VAL A 192 -35.64 -11.93 -3.71
C VAL A 192 -35.09 -13.11 -2.95
N SER A 193 -35.68 -13.40 -1.78
CA SER A 193 -35.41 -14.62 -1.04
C SER A 193 -36.70 -15.23 -0.48
N ALA A 194 -36.70 -16.54 -0.33
CA ALA A 194 -37.77 -17.30 0.28
C ALA A 194 -37.31 -17.91 1.60
N LEU A 195 -38.06 -17.69 2.67
CA LEU A 195 -37.87 -18.33 3.95
C LEU A 195 -38.72 -19.61 3.98
N ILE A 196 -38.09 -20.73 4.33
CA ILE A 196 -38.77 -22.02 4.57
C ILE A 196 -38.36 -22.53 5.94
N GLU A 197 -39.16 -23.44 6.54
CA GLU A 197 -38.88 -24.03 7.86
C GLU A 197 -38.55 -23.00 8.96
N LYS A 198 -39.11 -21.79 8.86
CA LYS A 198 -39.00 -20.64 9.76
C LYS A 198 -37.64 -19.93 9.81
N ASP A 199 -36.53 -20.61 9.44
CA ASP A 199 -35.16 -20.07 9.59
C ASP A 199 -34.22 -20.31 8.40
N ILE A 200 -34.66 -21.08 7.39
CA ILE A 200 -33.85 -21.36 6.19
C ILE A 200 -34.14 -20.36 5.11
N ASN A 201 -33.20 -19.42 4.89
CA ASN A 201 -33.34 -18.42 3.83
C ASN A 201 -32.67 -18.90 2.53
N LEU A 202 -33.43 -18.93 1.45
CA LEU A 202 -32.99 -19.31 0.12
C LEU A 202 -33.10 -18.11 -0.82
N ASN A 203 -31.99 -17.69 -1.41
CA ASN A 203 -31.95 -16.56 -2.35
C ASN A 203 -32.31 -17.03 -3.77
N LEU A 204 -33.07 -16.25 -4.50
CA LEU A 204 -33.33 -16.47 -5.92
C LEU A 204 -32.01 -16.34 -6.69
N VAL A 205 -31.66 -17.37 -7.47
CA VAL A 205 -30.40 -17.42 -8.24
C VAL A 205 -30.60 -17.57 -9.74
N LYS A 206 -31.82 -18.00 -10.17
CA LYS A 206 -32.20 -18.08 -11.59
C LYS A 206 -33.70 -17.85 -11.78
N ILE A 207 -34.02 -17.28 -12.93
CA ILE A 207 -35.39 -17.28 -13.49
C ILE A 207 -35.29 -17.98 -14.85
N ALA A 208 -35.96 -19.11 -15.01
CA ALA A 208 -35.74 -20.07 -16.10
C ALA A 208 -34.23 -20.45 -16.15
N ASP A 209 -33.56 -20.24 -17.28
CA ASP A 209 -32.13 -20.54 -17.46
C ASP A 209 -31.21 -19.38 -17.16
N GLU A 210 -31.75 -18.16 -16.93
CA GLU A 210 -30.95 -16.96 -16.70
C GLU A 210 -30.55 -16.81 -15.22
N LYS A 211 -29.26 -16.58 -14.97
CA LYS A 211 -28.76 -16.27 -13.63
C LYS A 211 -29.20 -14.88 -13.20
N VAL A 212 -29.71 -14.79 -11.97
CA VAL A 212 -30.23 -13.55 -11.38
C VAL A 212 -29.65 -13.41 -9.95
N ASP A 213 -29.04 -12.28 -9.67
CA ASP A 213 -28.72 -11.82 -8.31
C ASP A 213 -29.53 -10.56 -7.96
N LYS A 214 -29.81 -9.73 -8.97
CA LYS A 214 -30.61 -8.51 -8.87
C LYS A 214 -31.59 -8.41 -10.03
N ILE A 215 -32.79 -8.00 -9.73
CA ILE A 215 -33.83 -7.78 -10.74
C ILE A 215 -34.01 -6.27 -10.92
N PHE A 216 -33.86 -5.79 -12.16
CA PHE A 216 -33.97 -4.35 -12.46
C PHE A 216 -35.35 -3.99 -13.07
N ASP A 217 -36.16 -4.97 -13.47
CA ASP A 217 -37.51 -4.74 -14.01
C ASP A 217 -38.59 -5.05 -12.97
N GLU A 218 -39.32 -4.02 -12.57
CA GLU A 218 -40.42 -4.12 -11.61
C GLU A 218 -41.55 -5.07 -12.07
N LYS A 219 -41.75 -5.22 -13.39
CA LYS A 219 -42.76 -6.12 -13.94
C LYS A 219 -42.42 -7.58 -13.63
N VAL A 220 -41.14 -7.94 -13.72
CA VAL A 220 -40.65 -9.28 -13.35
C VAL A 220 -40.90 -9.54 -11.87
N VAL A 221 -40.65 -8.57 -11.02
CA VAL A 221 -40.90 -8.66 -9.57
C VAL A 221 -42.39 -8.84 -9.27
N LYS A 222 -43.26 -8.07 -9.93
CA LYS A 222 -44.71 -8.18 -9.74
C LYS A 222 -45.24 -9.55 -10.18
N LYS A 223 -44.73 -10.08 -11.30
CA LYS A 223 -45.07 -11.44 -11.78
C LYS A 223 -44.61 -12.48 -10.76
N LEU A 224 -43.35 -12.42 -10.33
CA LEU A 224 -42.77 -13.35 -9.35
C LEU A 224 -43.56 -13.35 -8.02
N LYS A 225 -43.91 -12.17 -7.48
CA LYS A 225 -44.78 -12.07 -6.29
C LYS A 225 -46.14 -12.73 -6.47
N LYS A 226 -46.73 -12.64 -7.65
CA LYS A 226 -48.00 -13.27 -7.95
C LYS A 226 -47.85 -14.79 -8.06
N ASP A 227 -46.85 -15.25 -8.80
CA ASP A 227 -46.61 -16.65 -9.08
C ASP A 227 -46.23 -17.44 -7.82
N LEU A 228 -45.48 -16.83 -6.90
CA LEU A 228 -45.00 -17.47 -5.66
C LEU A 228 -45.85 -17.15 -4.41
N LYS A 229 -47.00 -16.53 -4.57
CA LYS A 229 -47.93 -16.24 -3.46
C LYS A 229 -48.58 -17.51 -2.92
N ASN A 230 -48.29 -17.85 -1.65
CA ASN A 230 -48.80 -19.05 -0.97
C ASN A 230 -48.34 -20.37 -1.64
N GLU A 231 -47.24 -20.34 -2.36
CA GLU A 231 -46.63 -21.48 -3.02
C GLU A 231 -45.61 -22.18 -2.14
N SER A 232 -45.10 -23.29 -2.65
CA SER A 232 -44.07 -24.10 -1.96
C SER A 232 -42.86 -24.26 -2.87
N LEU A 233 -41.72 -24.54 -2.26
CA LEU A 233 -40.49 -24.89 -2.97
C LEU A 233 -40.24 -26.39 -2.86
N THR A 234 -39.89 -27.02 -3.96
CA THR A 234 -39.41 -28.40 -3.99
C THR A 234 -37.90 -28.40 -3.86
N LEU A 235 -37.37 -29.13 -2.89
CA LEU A 235 -35.92 -29.31 -2.71
C LEU A 235 -35.40 -30.22 -3.82
N GLU A 236 -34.70 -29.63 -4.79
CA GLU A 236 -34.19 -30.37 -5.95
C GLU A 236 -32.90 -31.13 -5.61
N LYS A 237 -31.98 -30.45 -4.89
CA LYS A 237 -30.69 -30.99 -4.57
C LYS A 237 -30.14 -30.47 -3.23
N ILE A 238 -29.60 -31.37 -2.43
CA ILE A 238 -28.94 -31.07 -1.17
C ILE A 238 -27.53 -31.66 -1.20
N GLU A 239 -26.53 -30.82 -1.15
CA GLU A 239 -25.13 -31.25 -1.13
C GLU A 239 -24.44 -30.81 0.16
N VAL A 240 -23.84 -31.76 0.87
CA VAL A 240 -22.97 -31.46 2.03
C VAL A 240 -21.52 -31.65 1.63
N LYS A 241 -20.72 -30.59 1.76
CA LYS A 241 -19.29 -30.60 1.42
C LYS A 241 -18.45 -30.15 2.59
N LYS A 242 -17.40 -30.90 2.89
CA LYS A 242 -16.36 -30.46 3.84
C LYS A 242 -15.53 -29.37 3.21
N LYS A 243 -15.38 -28.26 3.92
CA LYS A 243 -14.57 -27.11 3.52
C LYS A 243 -13.58 -26.74 4.62
N SER A 244 -12.51 -26.08 4.20
CA SER A 244 -11.46 -25.62 5.11
C SER A 244 -11.14 -24.16 4.75
N GLN A 245 -11.07 -23.32 5.78
CA GLN A 245 -10.66 -21.92 5.65
C GLN A 245 -9.30 -21.75 6.33
N ARG A 246 -8.29 -21.42 5.55
CA ARG A 246 -6.93 -21.21 6.04
C ARG A 246 -6.82 -19.87 6.77
N PRO A 247 -5.96 -19.78 7.80
CA PRO A 247 -5.63 -18.53 8.42
C PRO A 247 -4.95 -17.58 7.42
N PRO A 248 -5.07 -16.27 7.65
CA PRO A 248 -4.35 -15.29 6.83
C PRO A 248 -2.85 -15.38 7.08
N LEU A 249 -2.03 -15.13 6.05
CA LEU A 249 -0.57 -15.10 6.16
C LEU A 249 -0.09 -13.93 7.05
N VAL A 250 1.16 -13.97 7.50
CA VAL A 250 1.83 -12.85 8.17
C VAL A 250 1.78 -11.59 7.32
N PHE A 251 2.01 -10.48 7.96
CA PHE A 251 2.03 -9.19 7.27
C PHE A 251 3.21 -9.08 6.31
N LYS A 252 2.94 -8.44 5.18
CA LYS A 252 3.89 -7.68 4.38
C LYS A 252 3.56 -6.19 4.50
N THR A 253 4.43 -5.31 4.05
CA THR A 253 4.27 -3.85 4.24
C THR A 253 2.89 -3.36 3.83
N SER A 254 2.40 -3.73 2.66
CA SER A 254 1.10 -3.31 2.14
C SER A 254 -0.06 -3.76 3.03
N THR A 255 -0.08 -5.02 3.45
CA THR A 255 -1.15 -5.57 4.29
C THR A 255 -1.11 -5.03 5.72
N LEU A 256 0.09 -4.73 6.27
CA LEU A 256 0.22 -4.04 7.55
C LEU A 256 -0.38 -2.63 7.46
N GLN A 257 -0.04 -1.86 6.43
CA GLN A 257 -0.59 -0.51 6.22
C GLN A 257 -2.12 -0.54 6.06
N GLN A 258 -2.65 -1.52 5.31
CA GLN A 258 -4.08 -1.69 5.11
C GLN A 258 -4.82 -1.97 6.42
N LEU A 259 -4.36 -2.94 7.21
CA LEU A 259 -5.03 -3.28 8.47
C LEU A 259 -4.81 -2.22 9.55
N ALA A 260 -3.63 -1.61 9.65
CA ALA A 260 -3.38 -0.51 10.58
C ALA A 260 -4.29 0.69 10.27
N SER A 261 -4.53 0.99 9.00
CA SER A 261 -5.48 2.04 8.60
C SER A 261 -6.92 1.69 8.98
N SER A 262 -7.36 0.46 8.71
CA SER A 262 -8.74 0.03 8.94
C SER A 262 -9.07 -0.13 10.43
N TYR A 263 -8.21 -0.82 11.20
CA TYR A 263 -8.47 -1.16 12.60
C TYR A 263 -7.97 -0.13 13.60
N LEU A 264 -6.81 0.50 13.32
CA LEU A 264 -6.18 1.43 14.25
C LEU A 264 -6.42 2.90 13.85
N GLY A 265 -6.84 3.16 12.62
CA GLY A 265 -6.95 4.49 12.05
C GLY A 265 -5.58 5.15 11.81
N TYR A 266 -4.53 4.36 11.62
CA TYR A 266 -3.17 4.87 11.35
C TYR A 266 -2.95 5.00 9.86
N GLY A 267 -2.59 6.21 9.39
CA GLY A 267 -2.15 6.39 8.02
C GLY A 267 -0.85 5.64 7.72
N ALA A 268 -0.57 5.44 6.44
CA ALA A 268 0.58 4.65 5.98
C ALA A 268 1.92 5.17 6.55
N SER A 269 2.17 6.48 6.53
CA SER A 269 3.39 7.10 7.08
C SER A 269 3.52 6.89 8.59
N LYS A 270 2.42 7.03 9.34
CA LYS A 270 2.40 6.80 10.79
C LYS A 270 2.69 5.34 11.10
N THR A 271 2.07 4.42 10.38
CA THR A 271 2.29 2.97 10.53
C THR A 271 3.76 2.62 10.34
N MET A 272 4.38 3.10 9.26
CA MET A 272 5.79 2.82 8.98
C MET A 272 6.74 3.45 10.01
N ARG A 273 6.47 4.65 10.50
CA ARG A 273 7.25 5.30 11.55
C ARG A 273 7.23 4.51 12.86
N ILE A 274 6.07 4.01 13.26
CA ILE A 274 5.95 3.20 14.49
C ILE A 274 6.61 1.82 14.27
N ALA A 275 6.39 1.18 13.12
CA ALA A 275 7.04 -0.09 12.79
C ALA A 275 8.58 0.03 12.80
N GLN A 276 9.14 1.13 12.31
CA GLN A 276 10.59 1.42 12.39
C GLN A 276 11.07 1.46 13.85
N GLN A 277 10.32 2.11 14.75
CA GLN A 277 10.66 2.16 16.17
C GLN A 277 10.65 0.77 16.82
N LEU A 278 9.65 -0.05 16.49
CA LEU A 278 9.54 -1.43 16.97
C LEU A 278 10.69 -2.30 16.47
N TYR A 279 11.11 -2.12 15.21
CA TYR A 279 12.23 -2.84 14.60
C TYR A 279 13.57 -2.44 15.22
N GLU A 280 13.85 -1.14 15.33
CA GLU A 280 15.14 -0.61 15.80
C GLU A 280 15.42 -0.91 17.27
N GLY A 281 14.39 -1.14 18.05
CA GLY A 281 14.46 -1.56 19.44
C GLY A 281 13.98 -0.51 20.44
N LEU A 282 13.32 -1.03 21.46
CA LEU A 282 12.77 -0.31 22.60
C LEU A 282 13.34 -0.89 23.91
N ALA A 283 13.35 -0.07 24.95
CA ALA A 283 13.81 -0.50 26.27
C ALA A 283 12.72 -1.35 26.94
N ILE A 284 12.95 -2.66 27.02
CA ILE A 284 12.09 -3.64 27.69
C ILE A 284 12.88 -4.25 28.85
N ASN A 285 12.39 -4.13 30.07
CA ASN A 285 13.08 -4.64 31.27
C ASN A 285 14.56 -4.17 31.38
N GLY A 286 14.86 -2.92 30.98
CA GLY A 286 16.23 -2.37 31.02
C GLY A 286 17.15 -2.76 29.86
N GLU A 287 16.70 -3.66 28.96
CA GLU A 287 17.41 -4.05 27.75
C GLU A 287 16.75 -3.44 26.51
N ASN A 288 17.54 -3.02 25.54
CA ASN A 288 16.99 -2.64 24.24
C ASN A 288 16.76 -3.89 23.39
N LYS A 289 15.53 -4.06 22.91
CA LYS A 289 15.11 -5.22 22.10
C LYS A 289 14.38 -4.75 20.85
N GLY A 290 14.79 -5.24 19.68
CA GLY A 290 13.98 -5.16 18.47
C GLY A 290 12.76 -6.07 18.63
N LEU A 291 11.56 -5.53 18.45
CA LEU A 291 10.32 -6.25 18.72
C LEU A 291 9.73 -6.94 17.49
N ILE A 292 10.08 -6.48 16.30
CA ILE A 292 9.57 -7.04 15.04
C ILE A 292 10.71 -7.25 14.03
N THR A 293 10.43 -8.06 13.02
CA THR A 293 11.27 -8.18 11.83
C THR A 293 11.20 -6.92 10.97
N TYR A 294 12.11 -6.80 10.01
CA TYR A 294 12.17 -5.66 9.08
C TYR A 294 10.84 -5.43 8.37
N MET A 295 10.31 -4.21 8.46
CA MET A 295 8.95 -3.88 8.07
C MET A 295 8.77 -3.50 6.60
N ARG A 296 9.85 -3.32 5.83
CA ARG A 296 9.77 -3.07 4.38
C ARG A 296 10.02 -4.36 3.63
N THR A 297 8.96 -5.14 3.44
CA THR A 297 9.02 -6.46 2.80
C THR A 297 7.74 -6.78 2.04
N ASP A 298 7.89 -7.44 0.91
CA ASP A 298 6.78 -8.06 0.16
C ASP A 298 6.70 -9.56 0.44
N SER A 299 7.66 -10.11 1.20
CA SER A 299 7.69 -11.52 1.55
C SER A 299 6.69 -11.85 2.66
N THR A 300 6.16 -13.07 2.61
CA THR A 300 5.42 -13.69 3.71
C THR A 300 6.15 -14.93 4.23
N ARG A 301 7.42 -15.13 3.86
CA ARG A 301 8.26 -16.22 4.37
C ARG A 301 8.51 -16.04 5.88
N ILE A 302 8.67 -17.13 6.59
CA ILE A 302 9.00 -17.15 8.01
C ILE A 302 10.19 -18.08 8.20
N SER A 303 11.14 -17.71 9.06
CA SER A 303 12.28 -18.57 9.41
C SER A 303 11.82 -19.82 10.15
N VAL A 304 12.60 -20.89 10.01
CA VAL A 304 12.33 -22.17 10.68
C VAL A 304 12.30 -21.99 12.20
N ASP A 305 13.19 -21.17 12.75
CA ASP A 305 13.24 -20.92 14.18
C ASP A 305 11.96 -20.24 14.70
N ALA A 306 11.44 -19.25 13.96
CA ALA A 306 10.18 -18.58 14.31
C ALA A 306 8.96 -19.51 14.19
N LEU A 307 8.95 -20.40 13.18
CA LEU A 307 7.91 -21.44 13.07
C LEU A 307 7.94 -22.39 14.25
N ASN A 308 9.12 -22.83 14.69
CA ASN A 308 9.27 -23.72 15.83
C ASN A 308 8.84 -23.03 17.13
N MET A 309 9.27 -21.78 17.37
CA MET A 309 8.83 -21.02 18.55
C MET A 309 7.31 -20.84 18.59
N ALA A 310 6.69 -20.57 17.44
CA ALA A 310 5.23 -20.45 17.35
C ALA A 310 4.52 -21.77 17.61
N LYS A 311 5.04 -22.89 17.08
CA LYS A 311 4.54 -24.23 17.35
C LYS A 311 4.56 -24.55 18.84
N ASP A 312 5.69 -24.31 19.52
CA ASP A 312 5.85 -24.56 20.95
C ASP A 312 4.88 -23.70 21.77
N TYR A 313 4.75 -22.40 21.40
CA TYR A 313 3.81 -21.49 22.06
C TYR A 313 2.36 -21.95 21.91
N ILE A 314 1.94 -22.33 20.69
CA ILE A 314 0.57 -22.81 20.43
C ILE A 314 0.31 -24.13 21.14
N THR A 315 1.25 -25.07 21.08
CA THR A 315 1.11 -26.38 21.76
C THR A 315 0.91 -26.18 23.25
N LYS A 316 1.69 -25.29 23.87
CA LYS A 316 1.62 -25.02 25.32
C LYS A 316 0.32 -24.34 25.75
N ASN A 317 -0.15 -23.36 24.98
CA ASN A 317 -1.26 -22.50 25.41
C ASN A 317 -2.63 -22.92 24.87
N TYR A 318 -2.68 -23.63 23.74
CA TYR A 318 -3.92 -23.99 23.05
C TYR A 318 -4.04 -25.50 22.75
N GLY A 319 -2.93 -26.22 22.74
CA GLY A 319 -2.87 -27.66 22.45
C GLY A 319 -2.41 -27.97 21.02
N GLU A 320 -1.82 -29.13 20.82
CA GLU A 320 -1.18 -29.58 19.58
C GLU A 320 -2.12 -29.55 18.36
N LYS A 321 -3.41 -29.85 18.54
CA LYS A 321 -4.42 -29.84 17.47
C LYS A 321 -4.58 -28.51 16.78
N TYR A 322 -4.21 -27.40 17.45
CA TYR A 322 -4.29 -26.03 16.89
C TYR A 322 -3.05 -25.62 16.11
N VAL A 323 -1.98 -26.43 16.12
CA VAL A 323 -0.78 -26.14 15.33
C VAL A 323 -1.09 -26.29 13.85
N GLY A 324 -0.95 -25.22 13.08
CA GLY A 324 -1.18 -25.19 11.66
C GLY A 324 0.03 -25.53 10.82
N ARG A 325 -0.20 -25.79 9.54
CA ARG A 325 0.86 -25.90 8.54
C ARG A 325 0.98 -24.58 7.78
N TYR A 326 2.02 -23.83 8.05
CA TYR A 326 2.31 -22.61 7.32
C TYR A 326 2.82 -22.94 5.91
N VAL A 327 2.10 -22.46 4.89
CA VAL A 327 2.46 -22.71 3.49
C VAL A 327 2.53 -21.38 2.75
N VAL A 328 3.71 -21.02 2.31
CA VAL A 328 3.92 -19.89 1.39
C VAL A 328 3.75 -20.41 -0.04
N LYS A 329 2.89 -19.77 -0.82
CA LYS A 329 2.92 -20.01 -2.27
C LYS A 329 4.18 -19.36 -2.80
N ASN A 330 5.10 -20.15 -3.34
CA ASN A 330 6.29 -19.62 -4.01
C ASN A 330 5.86 -18.63 -5.09
N SER A 331 6.15 -17.36 -4.90
CA SER A 331 6.11 -16.40 -5.99
C SER A 331 7.28 -16.74 -6.93
N LYS A 332 7.02 -16.73 -8.23
CA LYS A 332 8.03 -17.08 -9.25
C LYS A 332 9.19 -16.08 -9.37
N SER A 333 9.30 -15.07 -8.50
CA SER A 333 10.37 -14.07 -8.48
C SER A 333 11.35 -14.36 -7.34
N ASN A 334 12.52 -14.81 -7.68
CA ASN A 334 13.59 -15.25 -6.76
C ASN A 334 14.27 -14.13 -5.96
N VAL A 335 14.00 -12.85 -6.23
CA VAL A 335 14.79 -11.73 -5.68
C VAL A 335 14.44 -11.40 -4.24
N GLN A 336 13.24 -11.72 -3.76
CA GLN A 336 12.80 -11.37 -2.40
C GLN A 336 12.77 -12.55 -1.42
N ASP A 337 13.32 -13.70 -1.79
CA ASP A 337 13.41 -14.87 -0.89
C ASP A 337 14.33 -14.64 0.33
N ALA A 338 15.16 -13.61 0.30
CA ALA A 338 16.01 -13.23 1.44
C ALA A 338 15.23 -12.59 2.60
N HIS A 339 14.08 -11.93 2.32
CA HIS A 339 13.30 -11.23 3.32
C HIS A 339 12.28 -12.14 4.00
N GLU A 340 11.98 -11.84 5.27
CA GLU A 340 10.88 -12.45 6.02
C GLU A 340 9.64 -11.55 6.02
N GLY A 341 8.49 -12.14 6.32
CA GLY A 341 7.28 -11.39 6.64
C GLY A 341 7.40 -10.65 7.98
N ILE A 342 6.54 -9.67 8.18
CA ILE A 342 6.52 -8.86 9.40
C ILE A 342 5.90 -9.68 10.52
N ARG A 343 6.70 -9.96 11.55
CA ARG A 343 6.33 -10.76 12.73
C ARG A 343 7.04 -10.25 13.98
N PRO A 344 6.60 -10.65 15.20
CA PRO A 344 7.40 -10.43 16.39
C PRO A 344 8.74 -11.16 16.29
N SER A 345 9.79 -10.55 16.81
CA SER A 345 11.12 -11.18 16.92
C SER A 345 11.13 -12.35 17.93
N ASP A 346 10.28 -12.25 18.94
CA ASP A 346 10.06 -13.29 19.96
C ASP A 346 8.56 -13.35 20.31
N ILE A 347 7.92 -14.46 20.04
CA ILE A 347 6.48 -14.66 20.32
C ILE A 347 6.17 -14.62 21.83
N ASN A 348 7.16 -14.90 22.69
CA ASN A 348 6.98 -14.87 24.14
C ASN A 348 6.94 -13.44 24.72
N LEU A 349 7.28 -12.42 23.92
CA LEU A 349 7.03 -11.03 24.28
C LEU A 349 5.55 -10.70 24.01
N VAL A 350 4.68 -11.25 24.84
CA VAL A 350 3.23 -11.07 24.72
C VAL A 350 2.90 -9.58 24.86
N PRO A 351 2.08 -8.99 23.97
CA PRO A 351 1.82 -7.54 23.96
C PRO A 351 1.36 -6.98 25.32
N ASP A 352 0.48 -7.69 26.03
CA ASP A 352 -0.06 -7.24 27.30
C ASP A 352 0.99 -7.21 28.42
N ASP A 353 1.95 -8.13 28.39
CA ASP A 353 3.04 -8.21 29.39
C ASP A 353 4.06 -7.08 29.24
N ILE A 354 4.27 -6.60 28.00
CA ILE A 354 5.24 -5.53 27.73
C ILE A 354 4.60 -4.16 27.52
N LYS A 355 3.28 -4.04 27.66
CA LYS A 355 2.50 -2.80 27.44
C LYS A 355 3.04 -1.60 28.22
N VAL A 356 3.53 -1.81 29.44
CA VAL A 356 4.08 -0.77 30.30
C VAL A 356 5.34 -0.09 29.74
N TYR A 357 6.04 -0.72 28.80
CA TYR A 357 7.23 -0.20 28.14
C TYR A 357 6.94 0.48 26.80
N LEU A 358 5.69 0.42 26.34
CA LEU A 358 5.27 0.89 25.02
C LEU A 358 4.36 2.10 25.14
N THR A 359 4.47 3.02 24.19
CA THR A 359 3.39 4.01 24.01
C THR A 359 2.12 3.29 23.55
N ASN A 360 0.97 3.90 23.75
CA ASN A 360 -0.29 3.32 23.30
C ASN A 360 -0.29 3.03 21.77
N GLU A 361 0.35 3.88 20.97
CA GLU A 361 0.46 3.68 19.53
C GLU A 361 1.36 2.49 19.19
N GLN A 362 2.49 2.35 19.87
CA GLN A 362 3.42 1.23 19.70
C GLN A 362 2.77 -0.08 20.15
N TYR A 363 2.11 -0.09 21.30
CA TYR A 363 1.38 -1.27 21.80
C TYR A 363 0.32 -1.74 20.81
N ARG A 364 -0.54 -0.84 20.31
CA ARG A 364 -1.60 -1.22 19.37
C ARG A 364 -1.06 -1.78 18.07
N LEU A 365 0.00 -1.20 17.52
CA LEU A 365 0.62 -1.73 16.29
C LEU A 365 1.35 -3.05 16.54
N TYR A 366 2.10 -3.16 17.64
CA TYR A 366 2.77 -4.39 18.02
C TYR A 366 1.78 -5.53 18.25
N LYS A 367 0.69 -5.25 18.98
CA LYS A 367 -0.39 -6.23 19.20
C LYS A 367 -0.99 -6.70 17.87
N LEU A 368 -1.27 -5.81 16.94
CA LEU A 368 -1.79 -6.16 15.62
C LEU A 368 -0.83 -7.10 14.86
N ILE A 369 0.49 -6.84 14.93
CA ILE A 369 1.51 -7.68 14.29
C ILE A 369 1.62 -9.04 14.98
N TRP A 370 1.62 -9.05 16.31
CA TRP A 370 1.73 -10.26 17.13
C TRP A 370 0.52 -11.17 16.95
N ASP A 371 -0.70 -10.62 17.07
CA ASP A 371 -1.96 -11.36 16.86
C ASP A 371 -1.99 -11.97 15.45
N ARG A 372 -1.60 -11.21 14.43
CA ARG A 372 -1.57 -11.69 13.04
C ARG A 372 -0.57 -12.83 12.84
N PHE A 373 0.61 -12.74 13.45
CA PHE A 373 1.61 -13.80 13.39
C PHE A 373 1.09 -15.05 14.08
N LEU A 374 0.59 -14.93 15.31
CA LEU A 374 0.05 -16.07 16.04
C LEU A 374 -1.05 -16.77 15.24
N VAL A 375 -2.04 -16.02 14.76
CA VAL A 375 -3.15 -16.55 13.95
C VAL A 375 -2.67 -17.26 12.70
N SER A 376 -1.66 -16.72 12.03
CA SER A 376 -1.13 -17.33 10.80
C SER A 376 -0.50 -18.71 11.00
N GLN A 377 -0.17 -19.06 12.25
CA GLN A 377 0.43 -20.35 12.62
C GLN A 377 -0.60 -21.37 13.10
N PHE A 378 -1.85 -20.96 13.25
CA PHE A 378 -2.93 -21.88 13.67
C PHE A 378 -3.39 -22.78 12.54
N ALA A 379 -4.00 -23.89 12.95
CA ALA A 379 -4.68 -24.80 12.04
C ALA A 379 -5.87 -24.10 11.35
N ALA A 380 -6.17 -24.53 10.15
CA ALA A 380 -7.32 -24.04 9.40
C ALA A 380 -8.64 -24.40 10.11
N MET A 381 -9.61 -23.51 10.04
CA MET A 381 -10.98 -23.79 10.43
C MET A 381 -11.56 -24.84 9.47
N GLN A 382 -12.27 -25.82 10.00
CA GLN A 382 -12.97 -26.84 9.21
C GLN A 382 -14.47 -26.73 9.45
N TYR A 383 -15.24 -26.77 8.38
CA TYR A 383 -16.69 -26.73 8.44
C TYR A 383 -17.32 -27.58 7.35
N GLU A 384 -18.51 -28.07 7.61
CA GLU A 384 -19.38 -28.62 6.60
C GLU A 384 -20.31 -27.52 6.08
N GLN A 385 -20.49 -27.48 4.78
CA GLN A 385 -21.44 -26.61 4.13
C GLN A 385 -22.51 -27.44 3.45
N MET A 386 -23.74 -27.30 3.92
CA MET A 386 -24.94 -27.80 3.24
C MET A 386 -25.37 -26.75 2.23
N GLN A 387 -25.41 -27.11 0.96
CA GLN A 387 -25.98 -26.29 -0.11
C GLN A 387 -27.34 -26.87 -0.46
N ILE A 388 -28.37 -26.05 -0.44
CA ILE A 388 -29.77 -26.41 -0.75
C ILE A 388 -30.14 -25.70 -2.04
N ASN A 389 -30.55 -26.46 -3.05
CA ASN A 389 -31.18 -25.92 -4.25
C ASN A 389 -32.66 -26.30 -4.21
N ALA A 390 -33.53 -25.33 -4.43
CA ALA A 390 -34.96 -25.50 -4.42
C ALA A 390 -35.59 -24.80 -5.63
N VAL A 391 -36.72 -25.31 -6.12
CA VAL A 391 -37.37 -24.82 -7.32
C VAL A 391 -38.89 -24.69 -7.13
N ASN A 392 -39.46 -23.72 -7.84
CA ASN A 392 -40.88 -23.63 -8.13
C ASN A 392 -41.04 -23.13 -9.58
N GLY A 393 -41.43 -24.03 -10.49
CA GLY A 393 -41.46 -23.71 -11.92
C GLY A 393 -40.14 -23.17 -12.44
N ASP A 394 -40.15 -21.98 -13.00
CA ASP A 394 -38.97 -21.31 -13.54
C ASP A 394 -38.08 -20.67 -12.48
N TYR A 395 -38.50 -20.63 -11.22
CA TYR A 395 -37.79 -19.94 -10.15
C TYR A 395 -36.87 -20.90 -9.38
N ASN A 396 -35.57 -20.63 -9.44
CA ASN A 396 -34.57 -21.45 -8.75
C ASN A 396 -34.00 -20.67 -7.56
N PHE A 397 -34.05 -21.28 -6.41
CA PHE A 397 -33.55 -20.72 -5.15
C PHE A 397 -32.35 -21.51 -4.64
N ARG A 398 -31.45 -20.82 -3.94
CA ARG A 398 -30.27 -21.45 -3.29
C ARG A 398 -30.01 -20.86 -1.92
N GLY A 399 -29.76 -21.75 -0.98
CA GLY A 399 -29.26 -21.40 0.35
C GLY A 399 -28.02 -22.18 0.72
N THR A 400 -27.30 -21.71 1.74
CA THR A 400 -26.17 -22.43 2.33
C THR A 400 -26.20 -22.33 3.84
N ILE A 401 -26.02 -23.46 4.51
CA ILE A 401 -25.89 -23.56 5.96
C ILE A 401 -24.49 -24.09 6.26
N ASN A 402 -23.78 -23.45 7.19
CA ASN A 402 -22.44 -23.87 7.57
C ASN A 402 -22.47 -24.44 9.01
N LYS A 403 -21.85 -25.60 9.22
CA LYS A 403 -21.63 -26.24 10.51
C LYS A 403 -20.14 -26.30 10.78
N VAL A 404 -19.64 -25.58 11.78
CA VAL A 404 -18.23 -25.63 12.16
C VAL A 404 -17.95 -26.96 12.84
N ILE A 405 -16.94 -27.69 12.32
CA ILE A 405 -16.45 -28.97 12.89
C ILE A 405 -15.25 -28.74 13.79
N PHE A 406 -14.37 -27.83 13.39
CA PHE A 406 -13.18 -27.43 14.12
C PHE A 406 -12.91 -25.95 13.94
N ASP A 407 -12.86 -25.23 15.05
CA ASP A 407 -12.73 -23.76 15.07
C ASP A 407 -11.37 -23.26 14.53
N GLY A 408 -10.29 -24.05 14.70
CA GLY A 408 -8.97 -23.69 14.19
C GLY A 408 -8.53 -22.29 14.66
N TYR A 409 -8.08 -21.45 13.72
CA TYR A 409 -7.60 -20.10 14.03
C TYR A 409 -8.72 -19.13 14.52
N TYR A 410 -9.98 -19.43 14.33
CA TYR A 410 -11.09 -18.65 14.87
C TYR A 410 -11.13 -18.65 16.40
N LYS A 411 -10.53 -19.66 17.05
CA LYS A 411 -10.38 -19.71 18.52
C LYS A 411 -9.76 -18.45 19.13
N ILE A 412 -8.93 -17.72 18.37
CA ILE A 412 -8.28 -16.47 18.86
C ILE A 412 -9.17 -15.24 18.70
N PHE A 413 -10.06 -15.22 17.70
CA PHE A 413 -10.78 -14.00 17.34
C PHE A 413 -12.20 -13.90 17.86
N LYS A 414 -12.77 -15.01 18.33
CA LYS A 414 -14.19 -15.05 18.66
C LYS A 414 -14.44 -15.61 20.04
N ASP A 415 -15.32 -14.95 20.74
CA ASP A 415 -16.05 -15.57 21.84
C ASP A 415 -16.80 -16.80 21.29
N GLU A 416 -16.86 -17.86 22.07
CA GLU A 416 -17.44 -19.15 21.65
C GLU A 416 -18.88 -19.01 21.14
N ASP A 417 -19.60 -17.96 21.56
CA ASP A 417 -20.98 -17.66 21.17
C ASP A 417 -21.15 -17.16 19.73
N GLU A 418 -20.08 -16.69 19.07
CA GLU A 418 -20.17 -16.20 17.68
C GLU A 418 -20.00 -17.31 16.62
N ILE A 419 -19.52 -18.49 17.01
CA ILE A 419 -19.38 -19.64 16.12
C ILE A 419 -20.72 -20.37 16.12
N LYS A 420 -21.60 -20.06 15.17
CA LYS A 420 -22.86 -20.80 14.98
C LYS A 420 -22.57 -22.26 14.63
N THR A 421 -22.60 -23.11 15.64
CA THR A 421 -22.47 -24.57 15.53
C THR A 421 -23.87 -25.19 15.69
N GLY A 422 -24.76 -24.96 14.75
CA GLY A 422 -26.04 -25.65 14.71
C GLY A 422 -25.94 -26.97 13.94
N ASP A 423 -26.76 -27.97 14.32
CA ASP A 423 -26.91 -29.15 13.48
C ASP A 423 -27.62 -28.79 12.18
N PHE A 424 -27.36 -29.56 11.12
CA PHE A 424 -28.08 -29.37 9.88
C PHE A 424 -29.56 -29.75 10.08
N PRO A 425 -30.48 -29.00 9.47
CA PRO A 425 -31.89 -29.39 9.46
C PRO A 425 -32.08 -30.73 8.73
N GLU A 426 -33.04 -31.51 9.17
CA GLU A 426 -33.42 -32.77 8.52
C GLU A 426 -34.20 -32.51 7.23
N LEU A 427 -33.50 -32.16 6.16
CA LEU A 427 -34.06 -31.93 4.84
C LEU A 427 -33.80 -33.12 3.91
N LYS A 428 -34.75 -33.41 3.01
CA LYS A 428 -34.61 -34.49 2.00
C LYS A 428 -34.93 -33.95 0.61
N GLU A 429 -34.15 -34.38 -0.37
CA GLU A 429 -34.41 -34.11 -1.77
C GLU A 429 -35.82 -34.63 -2.16
N GLY A 430 -36.52 -33.88 -2.98
CA GLY A 430 -37.89 -34.15 -3.39
C GLY A 430 -38.96 -33.67 -2.39
N ASN A 431 -38.61 -33.28 -1.17
CA ASN A 431 -39.59 -32.72 -0.23
C ASN A 431 -40.05 -31.33 -0.67
N VAL A 432 -41.35 -31.08 -0.39
CA VAL A 432 -42.00 -29.82 -0.70
C VAL A 432 -42.18 -29.02 0.61
N HIS A 433 -41.66 -27.82 0.65
CA HIS A 433 -41.74 -26.94 1.80
C HIS A 433 -42.52 -25.65 1.44
N PRO A 434 -43.54 -25.28 2.22
CA PRO A 434 -44.25 -24.03 2.01
C PRO A 434 -43.28 -22.84 2.16
N ILE A 435 -43.49 -21.79 1.38
CA ILE A 435 -42.80 -20.51 1.54
C ILE A 435 -43.43 -19.78 2.74
N ASP A 436 -42.77 -19.83 3.89
CA ASP A 436 -43.24 -19.13 5.09
C ASP A 436 -43.29 -17.62 4.90
N LYS A 437 -42.25 -17.09 4.18
CA LYS A 437 -42.18 -15.68 3.84
C LYS A 437 -41.37 -15.47 2.55
N LEU A 438 -41.97 -14.80 1.59
CA LEU A 438 -41.29 -14.29 0.40
C LEU A 438 -40.78 -12.88 0.68
N ASN A 439 -39.46 -12.72 0.87
CA ASN A 439 -38.83 -11.42 1.05
C ASN A 439 -38.46 -10.83 -0.31
N VAL A 440 -38.87 -9.60 -0.56
CA VAL A 440 -38.55 -8.84 -1.76
C VAL A 440 -38.03 -7.49 -1.29
N GLU A 441 -36.71 -7.36 -1.27
CA GLU A 441 -36.02 -6.17 -0.78
C GLU A 441 -35.70 -5.24 -1.94
N GLU A 442 -36.17 -3.99 -1.85
CA GLU A 442 -35.83 -2.94 -2.81
C GLU A 442 -34.52 -2.28 -2.41
N GLY A 443 -33.60 -2.16 -3.35
CA GLY A 443 -32.36 -1.45 -3.18
C GLY A 443 -32.11 -0.46 -4.32
N ILE A 444 -31.12 0.39 -4.12
CA ILE A 444 -30.61 1.30 -5.15
C ILE A 444 -29.11 1.02 -5.29
N THR A 445 -28.64 0.83 -6.52
CA THR A 445 -27.21 0.65 -6.77
C THR A 445 -26.44 1.87 -6.28
N LYS A 446 -25.23 1.65 -5.74
CA LYS A 446 -24.38 2.71 -5.21
C LYS A 446 -23.13 2.85 -6.09
N PRO A 447 -22.59 4.06 -6.24
CA PRO A 447 -21.34 4.25 -6.95
C PRO A 447 -20.19 3.50 -6.27
N PRO A 448 -19.07 3.29 -6.96
CA PRO A 448 -17.85 2.76 -6.34
C PRO A 448 -17.45 3.61 -5.14
N THR A 449 -16.85 2.99 -4.15
CA THR A 449 -16.39 3.71 -2.96
C THR A 449 -15.05 4.37 -3.22
N ARG A 450 -14.90 5.66 -2.90
CA ARG A 450 -13.63 6.39 -2.98
C ARG A 450 -12.52 5.68 -2.22
N PHE A 451 -11.30 5.81 -2.72
CA PHE A 451 -10.15 5.24 -2.04
C PHE A 451 -9.95 5.83 -0.64
N SER A 452 -9.65 4.95 0.30
CA SER A 452 -8.96 5.29 1.56
C SER A 452 -7.45 5.07 1.36
N GLU A 453 -6.61 5.48 2.33
CA GLU A 453 -5.18 5.13 2.29
C GLU A 453 -4.98 3.61 2.14
N ALA A 454 -5.74 2.80 2.87
CA ALA A 454 -5.69 1.33 2.79
C ALA A 454 -6.03 0.80 1.40
N THR A 455 -7.15 1.24 0.84
CA THR A 455 -7.62 0.73 -0.46
C THR A 455 -6.79 1.26 -1.62
N LEU A 456 -6.20 2.46 -1.51
CA LEU A 456 -5.24 2.96 -2.49
C LEU A 456 -3.95 2.14 -2.48
N VAL A 457 -3.38 1.85 -1.30
CA VAL A 457 -2.20 0.97 -1.19
C VAL A 457 -2.49 -0.42 -1.75
N LYS A 458 -3.67 -0.98 -1.45
CA LYS A 458 -4.11 -2.27 -2.04
C LYS A 458 -4.19 -2.21 -3.57
N LYS A 459 -4.74 -1.12 -4.12
CA LYS A 459 -4.85 -0.93 -5.58
C LYS A 459 -3.47 -0.81 -6.21
N LEU A 460 -2.60 0.04 -5.67
CA LEU A 460 -1.22 0.20 -6.14
C LEU A 460 -0.47 -1.14 -6.17
N GLU A 461 -0.56 -1.90 -5.08
CA GLU A 461 0.05 -3.24 -5.00
C GLU A 461 -0.51 -4.20 -6.05
N SER A 462 -1.83 -4.27 -6.22
CA SER A 462 -2.47 -5.17 -7.19
C SER A 462 -2.10 -4.84 -8.64
N GLU A 463 -1.82 -3.57 -8.93
CA GLU A 463 -1.34 -3.11 -10.24
C GLU A 463 0.19 -3.22 -10.39
N GLY A 464 0.92 -3.62 -9.35
CA GLY A 464 2.38 -3.69 -9.35
C GLY A 464 3.09 -2.33 -9.32
N ILE A 465 2.39 -1.29 -8.85
CA ILE A 465 2.88 0.10 -8.77
C ILE A 465 3.42 0.38 -7.37
N GLY A 466 4.63 0.91 -7.30
CA GLY A 466 5.31 1.13 -6.01
C GLY A 466 5.93 -0.14 -5.43
N ARG A 467 6.58 0.03 -4.29
CA ARG A 467 7.25 -1.03 -3.52
C ARG A 467 7.09 -0.74 -2.02
N PRO A 468 7.44 -1.65 -1.11
CA PRO A 468 7.34 -1.45 0.34
C PRO A 468 7.92 -0.12 0.83
N SER A 469 9.01 0.33 0.25
CA SER A 469 9.66 1.61 0.59
C SER A 469 8.90 2.85 0.10
N THR A 470 7.97 2.73 -0.85
CA THR A 470 7.35 3.89 -1.52
C THR A 470 5.86 4.08 -1.28
N TYR A 471 5.10 3.08 -0.83
CA TYR A 471 3.65 3.24 -0.63
C TYR A 471 3.30 4.44 0.27
N ALA A 472 3.95 4.54 1.42
CA ALA A 472 3.70 5.64 2.36
C ALA A 472 4.09 7.01 1.78
N SER A 473 5.22 7.10 1.06
CA SER A 473 5.67 8.35 0.43
C SER A 473 4.80 8.80 -0.73
N ILE A 474 4.23 7.87 -1.51
CA ILE A 474 3.25 8.18 -2.57
C ILE A 474 2.04 8.88 -1.95
N VAL A 475 1.42 8.25 -0.94
CA VAL A 475 0.25 8.80 -0.26
C VAL A 475 0.55 10.17 0.35
N GLU A 476 1.69 10.32 1.02
CA GLU A 476 2.08 11.58 1.64
C GLU A 476 2.34 12.68 0.62
N THR A 477 2.94 12.32 -0.53
CA THR A 477 3.19 13.29 -1.61
C THR A 477 1.89 13.82 -2.19
N LEU A 478 0.89 12.97 -2.43
CA LEU A 478 -0.41 13.39 -2.94
C LEU A 478 -1.09 14.41 -2.01
N LYS A 479 -1.01 14.19 -0.69
CA LYS A 479 -1.55 15.10 0.33
C LYS A 479 -0.74 16.40 0.43
N SER A 480 0.58 16.29 0.57
CA SER A 480 1.46 17.46 0.74
C SER A 480 1.54 18.37 -0.49
N ARG A 481 1.22 17.85 -1.67
CA ARG A 481 1.08 18.63 -2.91
C ARG A 481 -0.32 19.18 -3.12
N GLU A 482 -1.22 18.93 -2.18
CA GLU A 482 -2.63 19.37 -2.27
C GLU A 482 -3.35 18.83 -3.53
N TYR A 483 -2.93 17.67 -4.05
CA TYR A 483 -3.59 17.04 -5.20
C TYR A 483 -4.86 16.30 -4.79
N VAL A 484 -4.91 15.90 -3.55
CA VAL A 484 -6.05 15.23 -2.94
C VAL A 484 -6.28 15.77 -1.52
N GLU A 485 -7.53 15.77 -1.11
CA GLU A 485 -7.94 15.99 0.28
C GLU A 485 -8.46 14.70 0.89
N LEU A 486 -8.22 14.51 2.19
CA LEU A 486 -8.71 13.36 2.93
C LEU A 486 -9.90 13.78 3.81
N ILE A 487 -11.12 13.50 3.33
CA ILE A 487 -12.37 13.80 4.05
C ILE A 487 -12.97 12.47 4.50
N GLU A 488 -13.29 12.34 5.77
CA GLU A 488 -13.84 11.10 6.36
C GLU A 488 -13.03 9.84 5.96
N LYS A 489 -11.71 9.96 5.97
CA LYS A 489 -10.76 8.90 5.58
C LYS A 489 -10.87 8.47 4.10
N ARG A 490 -11.45 9.30 3.21
CA ARG A 490 -11.56 9.08 1.78
C ARG A 490 -10.85 10.17 1.00
N PHE A 491 -10.17 9.78 -0.08
CA PHE A 491 -9.52 10.73 -0.98
C PHE A 491 -10.52 11.36 -1.93
N TYR A 492 -10.45 12.68 -1.98
CA TYR A 492 -11.13 13.51 -2.96
C TYR A 492 -10.08 14.24 -3.79
N PRO A 493 -10.09 14.13 -5.11
CA PRO A 493 -9.17 14.91 -5.93
C PRO A 493 -9.53 16.39 -5.84
N THR A 494 -8.50 17.24 -5.78
CA THR A 494 -8.68 18.70 -5.82
C THR A 494 -8.71 19.17 -7.29
N TYR A 495 -9.11 20.42 -7.50
CA TYR A 495 -9.02 21.06 -8.81
C TYR A 495 -7.56 21.02 -9.33
N LEU A 496 -6.58 21.34 -8.47
CA LEU A 496 -5.16 21.24 -8.82
C LEU A 496 -4.76 19.80 -9.19
N GLY A 497 -5.28 18.82 -8.48
CA GLY A 497 -5.04 17.41 -8.79
C GLY A 497 -5.53 17.03 -10.19
N TYR A 498 -6.74 17.45 -10.56
CA TYR A 498 -7.26 17.24 -11.90
C TYR A 498 -6.45 17.96 -12.98
N GLU A 499 -6.10 19.22 -12.77
CA GLU A 499 -5.28 19.97 -13.73
C GLU A 499 -3.94 19.28 -14.01
N VAL A 500 -3.26 18.86 -12.93
CA VAL A 500 -1.99 18.15 -13.05
C VAL A 500 -2.18 16.81 -13.75
N LYS A 501 -3.22 16.04 -13.41
CA LYS A 501 -3.53 14.76 -14.05
C LYS A 501 -3.82 14.94 -15.53
N ASP A 502 -4.67 15.91 -15.90
CA ASP A 502 -5.10 16.12 -17.28
C ASP A 502 -3.93 16.55 -18.17
N GLU A 503 -3.10 17.50 -17.72
CA GLU A 503 -1.93 17.93 -18.48
C GLU A 503 -0.89 16.79 -18.62
N LEU A 504 -0.69 16.00 -17.57
CA LEU A 504 0.24 14.88 -17.62
C LEU A 504 -0.26 13.74 -18.53
N VAL A 505 -1.54 13.37 -18.43
CA VAL A 505 -2.12 12.32 -19.27
C VAL A 505 -2.18 12.74 -20.74
N LYS A 506 -2.48 14.01 -21.00
CA LYS A 506 -2.54 14.55 -22.37
C LYS A 506 -1.17 14.53 -23.05
N ASN A 507 -0.11 14.96 -22.35
CA ASN A 507 1.18 15.22 -22.97
C ASN A 507 2.21 14.09 -22.74
N PHE A 508 2.01 13.22 -21.74
CA PHE A 508 2.92 12.14 -21.34
C PHE A 508 2.17 10.82 -21.15
N LYS A 509 1.22 10.53 -22.05
CA LYS A 509 0.29 9.38 -21.98
C LYS A 509 0.99 8.04 -21.78
N ASP A 510 2.12 7.85 -22.44
CA ASP A 510 2.85 6.58 -22.39
C ASP A 510 3.60 6.40 -21.07
N ILE A 511 4.04 7.51 -20.45
CA ILE A 511 4.79 7.50 -19.18
C ILE A 511 3.83 7.50 -17.98
N ILE A 512 2.73 8.26 -18.06
CA ILE A 512 1.72 8.35 -17.00
C ILE A 512 0.62 7.30 -17.22
N ASN A 513 1.05 6.05 -17.21
CA ASN A 513 0.23 4.88 -17.47
C ASN A 513 0.50 3.79 -16.44
N VAL A 514 -0.57 3.12 -15.98
CA VAL A 514 -0.51 2.03 -14.99
C VAL A 514 0.40 0.90 -15.47
N LYS A 515 0.18 0.39 -16.69
CA LYS A 515 0.95 -0.74 -17.24
C LYS A 515 2.42 -0.38 -17.45
N PHE A 516 2.70 0.81 -17.98
CA PHE A 516 4.07 1.28 -18.16
C PHE A 516 4.80 1.39 -16.82
N THR A 517 4.16 2.01 -15.81
CA THR A 517 4.76 2.15 -14.48
C THR A 517 5.00 0.80 -13.81
N ALA A 518 4.06 -0.13 -13.91
CA ALA A 518 4.23 -1.49 -13.39
C ALA A 518 5.36 -2.24 -14.11
N ASN A 519 5.49 -2.09 -15.44
CA ASN A 519 6.58 -2.70 -16.18
C ASN A 519 7.93 -2.09 -15.80
N MET A 520 8.01 -0.78 -15.62
CA MET A 520 9.24 -0.12 -15.18
C MET A 520 9.68 -0.59 -13.79
N GLU A 521 8.74 -0.82 -12.86
CA GLU A 521 9.05 -1.43 -11.55
C GLU A 521 9.62 -2.84 -11.70
N LYS A 522 9.10 -3.64 -12.64
CA LYS A 522 9.64 -4.98 -12.94
C LYS A 522 11.03 -4.91 -13.58
N GLU A 523 11.27 -3.95 -14.49
CA GLU A 523 12.60 -3.78 -15.08
C GLU A 523 13.63 -3.35 -14.01
N LEU A 524 13.25 -2.49 -13.06
CA LEU A 524 14.10 -2.15 -11.91
C LEU A 524 14.38 -3.37 -11.01
N ASP A 525 13.42 -4.30 -10.85
CA ASP A 525 13.67 -5.56 -10.14
C ASP A 525 14.66 -6.44 -10.91
N LYS A 526 14.59 -6.48 -12.26
CA LYS A 526 15.57 -7.20 -13.09
C LYS A 526 16.98 -6.59 -13.02
N VAL A 527 17.11 -5.28 -12.83
CA VAL A 527 18.41 -4.65 -12.54
C VAL A 527 18.97 -5.18 -11.23
N GLU A 528 18.14 -5.33 -10.20
CA GLU A 528 18.52 -5.92 -8.92
C GLU A 528 18.98 -7.39 -9.07
N GLU A 529 18.31 -8.14 -9.95
CA GLU A 529 18.69 -9.53 -10.31
C GLU A 529 19.97 -9.59 -11.17
N GLY A 530 20.48 -8.45 -11.67
CA GLY A 530 21.62 -8.39 -12.57
C GLY A 530 21.32 -8.88 -14.00
N THR A 531 20.03 -8.99 -14.38
CA THR A 531 19.59 -9.47 -15.70
C THR A 531 19.34 -8.35 -16.71
N VAL A 532 19.22 -7.09 -16.23
CA VAL A 532 19.05 -5.89 -17.06
C VAL A 532 20.09 -4.85 -16.68
N GLU A 533 20.69 -4.24 -17.69
CA GLU A 533 21.69 -3.19 -17.55
C GLU A 533 20.98 -1.83 -17.31
N TRP A 534 21.29 -1.17 -16.19
CA TRP A 534 20.57 0.01 -15.73
C TRP A 534 20.75 1.25 -16.64
N VAL A 535 21.93 1.43 -17.27
CA VAL A 535 22.17 2.56 -18.17
C VAL A 535 21.30 2.44 -19.42
N GLN A 536 21.19 1.22 -19.99
CA GLN A 536 20.34 0.99 -21.15
C GLN A 536 18.86 1.20 -20.83
N LEU A 537 18.42 0.78 -19.65
CA LEU A 537 17.06 1.04 -19.17
C LEU A 537 16.78 2.54 -19.12
N LEU A 538 17.67 3.33 -18.52
CA LEU A 538 17.54 4.79 -18.45
C LEU A 538 17.59 5.44 -19.83
N ARG A 539 18.45 4.99 -20.75
CA ARG A 539 18.56 5.54 -22.11
C ARG A 539 17.25 5.37 -22.88
N THR A 540 16.72 4.14 -22.87
CA THR A 540 15.44 3.85 -23.56
C THR A 540 14.31 4.72 -23.02
N PHE A 541 14.24 4.91 -21.70
CA PHE A 541 13.26 5.77 -21.06
C PHE A 541 13.47 7.25 -21.42
N TYR A 542 14.71 7.73 -21.32
CA TYR A 542 15.06 9.12 -21.55
C TYR A 542 14.76 9.56 -22.98
N ASP A 543 15.13 8.76 -23.98
CA ASP A 543 14.90 9.06 -25.40
C ASP A 543 13.39 9.16 -25.74
N SER A 544 12.56 8.36 -25.07
CA SER A 544 11.09 8.46 -25.19
C SER A 544 10.56 9.74 -24.52
N LEU A 545 11.05 10.04 -23.32
CA LEU A 545 10.63 11.23 -22.56
C LEU A 545 10.99 12.54 -23.29
N GLU A 546 12.18 12.66 -23.87
CA GLU A 546 12.63 13.86 -24.60
C GLU A 546 11.70 14.17 -25.77
N LYS A 547 11.28 13.16 -26.53
CA LYS A 547 10.32 13.35 -27.62
C LYS A 547 8.99 13.93 -27.17
N ASP A 548 8.51 13.52 -26.00
CA ASP A 548 7.26 14.04 -25.44
C ASP A 548 7.45 15.45 -24.88
N ILE A 549 8.61 15.72 -24.27
CA ILE A 549 8.98 17.06 -23.80
C ILE A 549 9.04 18.06 -24.97
N ASP A 550 9.72 17.73 -26.06
CA ASP A 550 9.83 18.59 -27.24
C ASP A 550 8.46 18.93 -27.83
N LYS A 551 7.53 17.97 -27.86
CA LYS A 551 6.15 18.21 -28.29
C LYS A 551 5.42 19.14 -27.35
N PHE A 552 5.54 18.89 -26.05
CA PHE A 552 4.84 19.67 -25.04
C PHE A 552 5.36 21.12 -24.96
N GLU A 553 6.66 21.35 -25.08
CA GLU A 553 7.23 22.72 -25.12
C GLU A 553 6.66 23.56 -26.27
N LYS A 554 6.48 22.95 -27.45
CA LYS A 554 5.84 23.62 -28.60
C LYS A 554 4.36 23.94 -28.35
N GLU A 555 3.66 23.14 -27.53
CA GLU A 555 2.27 23.42 -27.18
C GLU A 555 2.12 24.47 -26.07
N ILE A 556 3.05 24.56 -25.13
CA ILE A 556 3.01 25.51 -24.01
C ILE A 556 2.87 26.96 -24.52
N ASP A 557 3.58 27.34 -25.60
CA ASP A 557 3.52 28.68 -26.17
C ASP A 557 2.13 28.97 -26.75
N LYS A 558 1.44 27.95 -27.29
CA LYS A 558 0.06 28.09 -27.77
C LYS A 558 -0.94 28.23 -26.61
N ILE A 559 -0.72 27.48 -25.49
CA ILE A 559 -1.59 27.51 -24.32
C ILE A 559 -1.51 28.88 -23.61
N LYS A 560 -0.31 29.43 -23.45
CA LYS A 560 -0.10 30.75 -22.81
C LYS A 560 -0.82 31.88 -23.51
N ASN A 561 -0.97 31.77 -24.82
CA ASN A 561 -1.61 32.80 -25.64
C ASN A 561 -3.13 32.56 -25.77
N ARG A 562 -3.69 31.53 -25.17
CA ARG A 562 -5.12 31.22 -25.26
C ARG A 562 -5.90 32.01 -24.21
N ARG A 563 -6.73 32.95 -24.70
CA ARG A 563 -7.73 33.61 -23.86
C ARG A 563 -8.89 32.67 -23.59
N ILE A 564 -9.08 32.29 -22.33
CA ILE A 564 -10.20 31.45 -21.91
C ILE A 564 -11.18 32.33 -21.14
N VAL A 565 -12.36 32.50 -21.69
CA VAL A 565 -13.46 33.28 -21.11
C VAL A 565 -14.32 32.29 -20.30
N SER A 566 -14.66 32.66 -19.07
CA SER A 566 -15.56 31.88 -18.22
C SER A 566 -17.00 32.41 -18.29
N ASP A 567 -17.94 31.58 -17.84
CA ASP A 567 -19.35 31.98 -17.69
C ASP A 567 -19.60 32.84 -16.43
N VAL A 568 -18.56 33.02 -15.59
CA VAL A 568 -18.62 33.85 -14.38
C VAL A 568 -18.50 35.31 -14.79
N LEU A 569 -19.44 36.12 -14.34
CA LEU A 569 -19.49 37.54 -14.62
C LEU A 569 -18.82 38.34 -13.50
N ASP A 570 -18.21 39.47 -13.84
CA ASP A 570 -17.72 40.46 -12.88
C ASP A 570 -18.86 41.34 -12.35
N SER A 571 -18.54 42.29 -11.48
CA SER A 571 -19.52 43.24 -10.91
C SER A 571 -20.22 44.12 -11.93
N GLU A 572 -19.64 44.27 -13.14
CA GLU A 572 -20.20 45.07 -14.25
C GLU A 572 -20.96 44.18 -15.24
N GLY A 573 -21.05 42.86 -15.01
CA GLY A 573 -21.74 41.90 -15.89
C GLY A 573 -20.92 41.42 -17.08
N ASN A 574 -19.60 41.64 -17.09
CA ASN A 574 -18.70 41.14 -18.14
C ASN A 574 -18.13 39.76 -17.77
N PRO A 575 -17.96 38.86 -18.74
CA PRO A 575 -17.35 37.57 -18.48
C PRO A 575 -15.90 37.69 -17.98
N MET A 576 -15.57 37.01 -16.88
CA MET A 576 -14.21 36.96 -16.35
C MET A 576 -13.32 36.05 -17.17
N VAL A 577 -12.02 36.34 -17.20
CA VAL A 577 -11.02 35.60 -17.96
C VAL A 577 -10.17 34.75 -17.02
N LEU A 578 -9.95 33.50 -17.42
CA LEU A 578 -9.08 32.56 -16.68
C LEU A 578 -7.62 32.95 -16.90
N LYS A 579 -6.90 33.18 -15.79
CA LYS A 579 -5.43 33.39 -15.78
C LYS A 579 -4.75 32.45 -14.80
N THR A 580 -3.49 32.15 -15.06
CA THR A 580 -2.63 31.37 -14.19
C THR A 580 -1.69 32.28 -13.41
N GLY A 581 -1.70 32.22 -12.11
CA GLY A 581 -0.84 32.95 -11.19
C GLY A 581 0.12 32.08 -10.41
N LEU A 582 0.89 32.72 -9.53
CA LEU A 582 1.89 32.06 -8.69
C LEU A 582 1.28 30.96 -7.78
N TYR A 583 0.02 31.12 -7.39
CA TYR A 583 -0.71 30.26 -6.45
C TYR A 583 -1.81 29.42 -7.12
N GLY A 584 -1.83 29.34 -8.45
CA GLY A 584 -2.83 28.59 -9.23
C GLY A 584 -3.66 29.46 -10.17
N LYS A 585 -4.68 28.84 -10.77
CA LYS A 585 -5.61 29.54 -11.66
C LYS A 585 -6.59 30.40 -10.86
N TYR A 586 -6.95 31.53 -11.48
CA TYR A 586 -7.93 32.48 -10.96
C TYR A 586 -8.68 33.13 -12.12
N LEU A 587 -9.92 33.49 -11.86
CA LEU A 587 -10.68 34.36 -12.77
C LEU A 587 -10.35 35.82 -12.46
N ILE A 588 -10.25 36.63 -13.47
CA ILE A 588 -10.01 38.09 -13.36
C ILE A 588 -10.93 38.83 -14.31
N SER A 589 -11.50 39.94 -13.84
CA SER A 589 -12.18 40.91 -14.71
C SER A 589 -11.15 41.59 -15.60
N GLU A 590 -11.47 41.77 -16.88
CA GLU A 590 -10.63 42.52 -17.80
C GLU A 590 -10.84 44.03 -17.65
N THR A 591 -11.98 44.46 -17.10
CA THR A 591 -12.31 45.85 -16.83
C THR A 591 -11.82 46.31 -15.46
N ASN A 592 -11.73 45.40 -14.49
CA ASN A 592 -11.29 45.67 -13.12
C ASN A 592 -10.30 44.63 -12.61
N GLU A 593 -8.99 44.88 -12.77
CA GLU A 593 -7.94 43.95 -12.33
C GLU A 593 -7.91 43.61 -10.83
N LYS A 594 -8.63 44.39 -9.99
CA LYS A 594 -8.75 44.07 -8.56
C LYS A 594 -9.78 42.99 -8.29
N GLU A 595 -10.69 42.76 -9.21
CA GLU A 595 -11.73 41.74 -9.08
C GLU A 595 -11.20 40.40 -9.56
N LYS A 596 -10.87 39.53 -8.59
CA LYS A 596 -10.25 38.20 -8.81
C LYS A 596 -10.92 37.17 -7.98
N ILE A 597 -11.19 35.98 -8.56
CA ILE A 597 -11.74 34.81 -7.89
C ILE A 597 -10.71 33.68 -7.98
N SER A 598 -10.20 33.23 -6.84
CA SER A 598 -9.27 32.10 -6.79
C SER A 598 -10.01 30.79 -7.02
N LEU A 599 -9.52 29.97 -7.94
CA LEU A 599 -10.06 28.63 -8.21
C LEU A 599 -9.31 27.60 -7.35
N LYS A 600 -9.44 27.71 -6.02
CA LYS A 600 -8.95 26.73 -5.06
C LYS A 600 -10.14 25.98 -4.48
N GLY A 601 -10.08 24.65 -4.40
CA GLY A 601 -11.11 23.85 -3.79
C GLY A 601 -11.14 22.41 -4.28
N ILE A 602 -12.05 21.62 -3.72
CA ILE A 602 -12.32 20.25 -4.13
C ILE A 602 -12.96 20.31 -5.53
N ALA A 603 -12.44 19.51 -6.47
CA ALA A 603 -13.06 19.35 -7.77
C ALA A 603 -14.34 18.53 -7.61
N ILE A 604 -15.45 19.21 -7.55
CA ILE A 604 -16.76 18.63 -7.83
C ILE A 604 -16.90 18.63 -9.35
N SER A 605 -17.54 17.62 -9.95
CA SER A 605 -17.56 17.40 -11.40
C SER A 605 -17.69 18.67 -12.27
N PRO A 606 -17.21 18.68 -13.52
CA PRO A 606 -17.35 19.83 -14.41
C PRO A 606 -18.79 20.35 -14.53
N GLU A 607 -19.78 19.45 -14.42
CA GLU A 607 -21.20 19.81 -14.41
C GLU A 607 -21.64 20.47 -13.10
N ALA A 608 -21.03 20.12 -11.97
CA ALA A 608 -21.31 20.75 -10.69
C ALA A 608 -20.67 22.14 -10.53
N VAL A 609 -19.61 22.43 -11.28
CA VAL A 609 -19.03 23.80 -11.34
C VAL A 609 -20.00 24.78 -12.00
N SER A 610 -20.94 24.30 -12.80
CA SER A 610 -22.03 25.08 -13.38
C SER A 610 -23.12 25.46 -12.37
N TYR A 611 -23.25 24.77 -11.22
CA TYR A 611 -24.37 24.94 -10.30
C TYR A 611 -24.00 25.14 -8.82
N THR A 612 -22.77 24.99 -8.42
CA THR A 612 -22.39 25.28 -7.03
C THR A 612 -22.01 26.74 -6.87
N HIS A 613 -22.86 27.47 -6.20
CA HIS A 613 -22.54 28.76 -5.65
C HIS A 613 -21.19 28.69 -4.96
N LEU A 614 -20.24 29.48 -5.45
CA LEU A 614 -19.08 29.91 -4.69
C LEU A 614 -19.57 30.68 -3.48
N THR A 615 -19.99 29.99 -2.41
CA THR A 615 -20.14 30.63 -1.13
C THR A 615 -18.75 30.96 -0.65
N LEU A 616 -18.39 32.21 -0.78
CA LEU A 616 -17.24 32.80 -0.11
C LEU A 616 -17.42 32.59 1.39
N PRO A 617 -16.42 32.08 2.10
CA PRO A 617 -16.43 32.18 3.56
C PRO A 617 -16.37 33.67 3.90
N THR A 618 -17.37 34.14 4.59
CA THR A 618 -17.39 35.44 5.27
C THR A 618 -16.28 35.53 6.31
#